data_c80eee144f4258f230132f6eaed92602
#
_entry.id   c80eee144f4258f230132f6eaed92602
#
_cell.length_a   1.000
_cell.length_b   1.000
_cell.length_c   1.000
_cell.angle_alpha   90.00
_cell.angle_beta   90.00
_cell.angle_gamma   90.00
#
_symmetry.space_group_name_H-M   'P 1'
#
loop_
_entity.id
_entity.type
_entity.pdbx_description
1 polymer ?
#
loop_
_entity_poly.entity_id
_entity_poly.type
_entity_poly.pdbx_seq_one_letter_code
_entity_poly.pdbx_strand_id
1 'polypeptide(L)'
;MNVLLYDENDEVAPGRVRVADRRHRHAKEILRAKPGDELAVGRIDGKLGRGIIVALDESALELEVVLEREPPAPLPVTLALALPRPPSLRKVLQQATALGVKRFALFASARVEKSYWQSTGLAPAALREQLLLGLEQAVDTVVPRIELARRFRPFVEDELPRLAAGAAILVAHPGPVAPPPALASRAALLVVGPEGGLQDHELERLAAVGAQRVGLGPRVLRVETAVVALLARLAG
;
A
#
# COMPACT_ATOMS: atom_id res chain seq x y z
N MET A 1 7.31 7.11 -12.28
CA MET A 1 7.25 5.64 -12.50
C MET A 1 8.69 5.15 -12.64
N ASN A 2 9.14 4.34 -11.69
CA ASN A 2 10.50 3.77 -11.69
C ASN A 2 10.55 2.38 -12.33
N VAL A 3 9.40 1.73 -12.45
CA VAL A 3 9.20 0.47 -13.16
C VAL A 3 7.88 0.53 -13.93
N LEU A 4 7.85 0.03 -15.16
CA LEU A 4 6.63 -0.15 -15.93
C LEU A 4 6.02 -1.50 -15.55
N LEU A 5 4.87 -1.47 -14.88
CA LEU A 5 4.13 -2.69 -14.53
C LEU A 5 3.17 -3.06 -15.66
N TYR A 6 3.09 -4.35 -15.97
CA TYR A 6 2.18 -4.89 -16.97
C TYR A 6 1.51 -6.19 -16.49
N ASP A 7 0.40 -6.56 -17.08
CA ASP A 7 -0.30 -7.81 -16.83
C ASP A 7 -0.56 -8.59 -18.13
N GLU A 8 -1.30 -9.69 -18.04
CA GLU A 8 -1.59 -10.56 -19.17
C GLU A 8 -2.35 -9.88 -20.32
N ASN A 9 -3.12 -8.81 -20.03
CA ASN A 9 -3.84 -8.06 -21.06
C ASN A 9 -2.92 -7.17 -21.90
N ASP A 10 -1.73 -6.87 -21.40
CA ASP A 10 -0.72 -6.10 -22.09
C ASP A 10 0.20 -7.00 -22.95
N GLU A 11 0.22 -8.32 -22.73
CA GLU A 11 1.05 -9.27 -23.47
C GLU A 11 0.43 -9.55 -24.86
N VAL A 12 1.13 -9.17 -25.91
CA VAL A 12 0.70 -9.39 -27.32
C VAL A 12 1.33 -10.61 -27.95
N ALA A 13 2.46 -11.09 -27.40
CA ALA A 13 3.15 -12.33 -27.75
C ALA A 13 4.09 -12.71 -26.59
N PRO A 14 4.63 -13.94 -26.55
CA PRO A 14 5.61 -14.33 -25.56
C PRO A 14 6.80 -13.36 -25.50
N GLY A 15 7.01 -12.73 -24.33
CA GLY A 15 8.07 -11.74 -24.15
C GLY A 15 7.82 -10.39 -24.84
N ARG A 16 6.62 -10.12 -25.35
CA ARG A 16 6.28 -8.85 -26.00
C ARG A 16 5.06 -8.20 -25.38
N VAL A 17 5.25 -6.97 -24.93
CA VAL A 17 4.26 -6.19 -24.20
C VAL A 17 3.90 -4.93 -24.97
N ARG A 18 2.60 -4.58 -25.03
CA ARG A 18 2.09 -3.35 -25.65
C ARG A 18 1.19 -2.60 -24.66
N VAL A 19 1.53 -1.34 -24.40
CA VAL A 19 0.75 -0.46 -23.52
C VAL A 19 0.35 0.82 -24.26
N ALA A 20 -0.91 1.28 -24.04
CA ALA A 20 -1.49 2.44 -24.72
C ALA A 20 -2.13 3.45 -23.74
N ASP A 21 -1.87 3.33 -22.46
CA ASP A 21 -2.47 4.12 -21.39
C ASP A 21 -1.50 5.17 -20.80
N ARG A 22 -1.67 5.51 -19.51
CA ARG A 22 -0.80 6.44 -18.78
C ARG A 22 0.68 6.04 -18.79
N ARG A 23 0.99 4.74 -18.89
CA ARG A 23 2.37 4.22 -18.93
C ARG A 23 3.05 4.61 -20.24
N HIS A 24 2.36 4.49 -21.37
CA HIS A 24 2.80 4.98 -22.67
C HIS A 24 3.05 6.49 -22.64
N ARG A 25 2.08 7.28 -22.17
CA ARG A 25 2.24 8.74 -22.05
C ARG A 25 3.43 9.13 -21.19
N HIS A 26 3.63 8.43 -20.05
CA HIS A 26 4.78 8.71 -19.17
C HIS A 26 6.12 8.41 -19.86
N ALA A 27 6.23 7.29 -20.56
CA ALA A 27 7.44 6.95 -21.32
C ALA A 27 7.75 8.00 -22.39
N LYS A 28 6.72 8.44 -23.13
CA LYS A 28 6.87 9.41 -24.21
C LYS A 28 7.14 10.83 -23.70
N GLU A 29 6.30 11.36 -22.81
CA GLU A 29 6.30 12.78 -22.44
C GLU A 29 7.29 13.10 -21.31
N ILE A 30 7.43 12.20 -20.33
CA ILE A 30 8.25 12.45 -19.14
C ILE A 30 9.65 11.87 -19.31
N LEU A 31 9.74 10.59 -19.70
CA LEU A 31 11.04 9.94 -19.90
C LEU A 31 11.66 10.32 -21.25
N ARG A 32 10.86 10.78 -22.21
CA ARG A 32 11.29 11.09 -23.59
C ARG A 32 12.02 9.92 -24.24
N ALA A 33 11.54 8.72 -23.93
CA ALA A 33 12.13 7.47 -24.36
C ALA A 33 12.02 7.30 -25.90
N LYS A 34 12.89 6.48 -26.44
CA LYS A 34 12.99 6.21 -27.89
C LYS A 34 13.11 4.71 -28.15
N PRO A 35 12.79 4.23 -29.37
CA PRO A 35 13.13 2.87 -29.75
C PRO A 35 14.61 2.57 -29.51
N GLY A 36 14.90 1.43 -28.90
CA GLY A 36 16.23 1.01 -28.46
C GLY A 36 16.56 1.33 -27.01
N ASP A 37 15.80 2.23 -26.34
CA ASP A 37 16.02 2.51 -24.93
C ASP A 37 15.54 1.34 -24.05
N GLU A 38 16.17 1.18 -22.89
CA GLU A 38 15.82 0.19 -21.90
C GLU A 38 14.97 0.81 -20.76
N LEU A 39 13.90 0.13 -20.38
CA LEU A 39 13.08 0.47 -19.22
C LEU A 39 13.09 -0.68 -18.20
N ALA A 40 13.07 -0.34 -16.91
CA ALA A 40 12.73 -1.30 -15.89
C ALA A 40 11.27 -1.74 -16.07
N VAL A 41 11.01 -3.04 -16.09
CA VAL A 41 9.67 -3.60 -16.24
C VAL A 41 9.39 -4.64 -15.15
N GLY A 42 8.10 -4.89 -14.87
CA GLY A 42 7.67 -5.94 -13.97
C GLY A 42 6.33 -6.51 -14.38
N ARG A 43 6.19 -7.83 -14.33
CA ARG A 43 4.89 -8.47 -14.46
C ARG A 43 4.17 -8.40 -13.13
N ILE A 44 2.95 -7.91 -13.11
CA ILE A 44 2.14 -7.83 -11.89
C ILE A 44 2.02 -9.22 -11.25
N ASP A 45 2.28 -9.30 -9.94
CA ASP A 45 2.38 -10.53 -9.14
C ASP A 45 3.43 -11.54 -9.67
N GLY A 46 4.41 -11.07 -10.43
CA GLY A 46 5.49 -11.85 -11.01
C GLY A 46 6.85 -11.19 -10.83
N LYS A 47 7.78 -11.55 -11.70
CA LYS A 47 9.17 -11.10 -11.65
C LYS A 47 9.34 -9.67 -12.20
N LEU A 48 10.47 -9.08 -11.84
CA LEU A 48 11.03 -7.85 -12.37
C LEU A 48 12.07 -8.16 -13.46
N GLY A 49 12.32 -7.19 -14.31
CA GLY A 49 13.34 -7.30 -15.33
C GLY A 49 13.50 -6.01 -16.12
N ARG A 50 13.84 -6.15 -17.38
CA ARG A 50 14.06 -5.05 -18.31
C ARG A 50 13.23 -5.25 -19.58
N GLY A 51 12.88 -4.15 -20.20
CA GLY A 51 12.19 -4.11 -21.50
C GLY A 51 12.91 -3.18 -22.45
N ILE A 52 13.23 -3.67 -23.65
CA ILE A 52 13.76 -2.85 -24.73
C ILE A 52 12.61 -2.31 -25.53
N ILE A 53 12.56 -1.01 -25.76
CA ILE A 53 11.54 -0.37 -26.57
C ILE A 53 11.77 -0.74 -28.05
N VAL A 54 10.82 -1.47 -28.62
CA VAL A 54 10.87 -1.84 -30.06
C VAL A 54 10.07 -0.87 -30.91
N ALA A 55 9.01 -0.28 -30.35
CA ALA A 55 8.24 0.77 -31.02
C ALA A 55 7.66 1.75 -29.98
N LEU A 56 7.62 3.02 -30.34
CA LEU A 56 6.97 4.09 -29.57
C LEU A 56 6.41 5.11 -30.54
N ASP A 57 5.10 5.15 -30.67
CA ASP A 57 4.40 6.08 -31.56
C ASP A 57 3.35 6.94 -30.81
N GLU A 58 2.39 7.54 -31.51
CA GLU A 58 1.32 8.33 -30.90
C GLU A 58 0.31 7.48 -30.14
N SER A 59 0.21 6.20 -30.42
CA SER A 59 -0.85 5.30 -29.93
C SER A 59 -0.39 4.35 -28.84
N ALA A 60 0.86 3.86 -28.87
CA ALA A 60 1.33 2.81 -27.99
C ALA A 60 2.85 2.80 -27.81
N LEU A 61 3.26 2.08 -26.79
CA LEU A 61 4.62 1.67 -26.49
C LEU A 61 4.68 0.14 -26.58
N GLU A 62 5.60 -0.40 -27.37
CA GLU A 62 5.88 -1.83 -27.42
C GLU A 62 7.29 -2.13 -26.90
N LEU A 63 7.37 -3.20 -26.12
CA LEU A 63 8.59 -3.64 -25.44
C LEU A 63 8.85 -5.12 -25.70
N GLU A 64 10.10 -5.47 -25.93
CA GLU A 64 10.59 -6.83 -25.71
C GLU A 64 11.08 -6.95 -24.28
N VAL A 65 10.50 -7.89 -23.48
CA VAL A 65 10.73 -7.98 -22.06
C VAL A 65 11.44 -9.27 -21.65
N VAL A 66 12.38 -9.14 -20.71
CA VAL A 66 13.08 -10.27 -20.07
C VAL A 66 12.96 -10.10 -18.57
N LEU A 67 12.37 -11.10 -17.89
CA LEU A 67 12.13 -11.08 -16.44
C LEU A 67 13.12 -12.02 -15.76
N GLU A 68 13.95 -11.49 -14.86
CA GLU A 68 15.06 -12.21 -14.26
C GLU A 68 15.06 -12.20 -12.72
N ARG A 69 14.46 -11.19 -12.11
CA ARG A 69 14.61 -10.89 -10.69
C ARG A 69 13.29 -11.03 -9.95
N GLU A 70 13.33 -11.65 -8.77
CA GLU A 70 12.20 -11.67 -7.84
C GLU A 70 11.93 -10.28 -7.26
N PRO A 71 10.65 -9.96 -6.94
CA PRO A 71 10.32 -8.72 -6.25
C PRO A 71 10.97 -8.63 -4.87
N PRO A 72 11.09 -7.42 -4.29
CA PRO A 72 11.58 -7.26 -2.93
C PRO A 72 10.75 -8.03 -1.91
N ALA A 73 11.40 -8.46 -0.82
CA ALA A 73 10.69 -9.08 0.29
C ALA A 73 9.68 -8.10 0.91
N PRO A 74 8.47 -8.57 1.28
CA PRO A 74 7.47 -7.71 1.91
C PRO A 74 7.90 -7.23 3.29
N LEU A 75 7.47 -6.02 3.66
CA LEU A 75 7.51 -5.60 5.05
C LEU A 75 6.54 -6.48 5.86
N PRO A 76 6.97 -7.13 6.96
CA PRO A 76 6.13 -8.05 7.73
C PRO A 76 5.11 -7.30 8.60
N VAL A 77 4.40 -6.34 8.01
CA VAL A 77 3.39 -5.53 8.69
C VAL A 77 2.05 -5.63 7.95
N THR A 78 0.99 -5.95 8.70
CA THR A 78 -0.39 -5.72 8.27
C THR A 78 -0.82 -4.35 8.77
N LEU A 79 -1.28 -3.47 7.88
CA LEU A 79 -1.77 -2.15 8.24
C LEU A 79 -3.30 -2.15 8.37
N ALA A 80 -3.80 -2.04 9.60
CA ALA A 80 -5.19 -1.78 9.92
C ALA A 80 -5.40 -0.27 10.06
N LEU A 81 -6.12 0.33 9.13
CA LEU A 81 -6.32 1.78 9.06
C LEU A 81 -7.80 2.12 9.20
N ALA A 82 -8.17 2.89 10.24
CA ALA A 82 -9.49 3.48 10.28
C ALA A 82 -9.65 4.41 9.06
N LEU A 83 -10.74 4.23 8.31
CA LEU A 83 -10.90 4.85 7.00
C LEU A 83 -10.72 6.38 7.08
N PRO A 84 -9.63 6.94 6.57
CA PRO A 84 -9.40 8.37 6.61
C PRO A 84 -10.13 9.05 5.45
N ARG A 85 -10.11 10.37 5.40
CA ARG A 85 -10.64 11.13 4.26
C ARG A 85 -10.00 10.67 2.93
N PRO A 86 -10.72 10.71 1.80
CA PRO A 86 -10.25 10.15 0.54
C PRO A 86 -8.87 10.63 0.05
N PRO A 87 -8.47 11.92 0.19
CA PRO A 87 -7.12 12.35 -0.18
C PRO A 87 -6.01 11.73 0.66
N SER A 88 -6.25 11.54 1.98
CA SER A 88 -5.28 10.86 2.87
C SER A 88 -5.21 9.36 2.58
N LEU A 89 -6.34 8.71 2.30
CA LEU A 89 -6.37 7.31 1.92
C LEU A 89 -5.46 7.03 0.71
N ARG A 90 -5.60 7.82 -0.37
CA ARG A 90 -4.75 7.67 -1.57
C ARG A 90 -3.27 7.73 -1.23
N LYS A 91 -2.86 8.74 -0.43
CA LYS A 91 -1.46 8.89 0.00
C LYS A 91 -0.98 7.70 0.83
N VAL A 92 -1.79 7.25 1.80
CA VAL A 92 -1.43 6.10 2.64
C VAL A 92 -1.26 4.85 1.81
N LEU A 93 -2.19 4.55 0.90
CA LEU A 93 -2.09 3.36 0.05
C LEU A 93 -0.81 3.39 -0.81
N GLN A 94 -0.49 4.51 -1.47
CA GLN A 94 0.73 4.63 -2.27
C GLN A 94 1.99 4.48 -1.41
N GLN A 95 2.08 5.23 -0.31
CA GLN A 95 3.29 5.29 0.51
C GLN A 95 3.54 4.00 1.29
N ALA A 96 2.49 3.41 1.90
CA ALA A 96 2.63 2.15 2.62
C ALA A 96 2.94 0.98 1.67
N THR A 97 2.34 0.96 0.47
CA THR A 97 2.71 -0.01 -0.57
C THR A 97 4.17 0.14 -0.99
N ALA A 98 4.64 1.38 -1.18
CA ALA A 98 6.04 1.65 -1.51
C ALA A 98 7.02 1.24 -0.39
N LEU A 99 6.56 1.22 0.85
CA LEU A 99 7.32 0.70 2.00
C LEU A 99 7.23 -0.83 2.16
N GLY A 100 6.55 -1.53 1.25
CA GLY A 100 6.48 -2.99 1.24
C GLY A 100 5.30 -3.60 2.00
N VAL A 101 4.32 -2.82 2.46
CA VAL A 101 3.08 -3.35 3.06
C VAL A 101 2.28 -4.11 2.01
N LYS A 102 1.93 -5.39 2.30
CA LYS A 102 1.17 -6.26 1.38
C LYS A 102 -0.24 -6.60 1.87
N ARG A 103 -0.61 -6.16 3.07
CA ARG A 103 -1.94 -6.39 3.61
C ARG A 103 -2.48 -5.15 4.30
N PHE A 104 -3.67 -4.73 3.87
CA PHE A 104 -4.41 -3.61 4.45
C PHE A 104 -5.77 -4.08 4.95
N ALA A 105 -6.21 -3.54 6.10
CA ALA A 105 -7.58 -3.64 6.58
C ALA A 105 -8.12 -2.22 6.80
N LEU A 106 -9.06 -1.78 5.98
CA LEU A 106 -9.72 -0.48 6.14
C LEU A 106 -10.95 -0.69 7.01
N PHE A 107 -11.01 -0.05 8.18
CA PHE A 107 -12.09 -0.28 9.12
C PHE A 107 -12.86 0.99 9.51
N ALA A 108 -14.11 0.80 9.96
CA ALA A 108 -14.90 1.87 10.52
C ALA A 108 -14.55 2.10 12.00
N SER A 109 -14.50 3.36 12.43
CA SER A 109 -14.45 3.76 13.83
C SER A 109 -15.44 4.90 14.08
N ALA A 110 -15.66 5.25 15.33
CA ALA A 110 -16.69 6.23 15.73
C ALA A 110 -16.49 7.61 15.10
N ARG A 111 -15.23 8.00 14.85
CA ARG A 111 -14.86 9.29 14.25
C ARG A 111 -14.58 9.23 12.75
N VAL A 112 -14.95 8.13 12.08
CA VAL A 112 -14.92 8.02 10.62
C VAL A 112 -16.23 8.55 10.06
N GLU A 113 -16.17 9.52 9.16
CA GLU A 113 -17.35 10.06 8.50
C GLU A 113 -18.03 9.02 7.60
N LYS A 114 -19.34 8.88 7.72
CA LYS A 114 -20.12 7.89 6.94
C LYS A 114 -19.99 8.10 5.42
N SER A 115 -19.83 9.35 4.99
CA SER A 115 -19.64 9.73 3.59
C SER A 115 -18.38 9.13 2.98
N TYR A 116 -17.31 8.87 3.75
CA TYR A 116 -16.07 8.26 3.23
C TYR A 116 -16.32 6.85 2.71
N TRP A 117 -17.24 6.10 3.35
CA TRP A 117 -17.64 4.76 2.89
C TRP A 117 -18.44 4.74 1.58
N GLN A 118 -18.92 5.90 1.14
CA GLN A 118 -19.64 6.07 -0.13
C GLN A 118 -18.74 6.67 -1.23
N SER A 119 -17.47 6.95 -0.90
CA SER A 119 -16.52 7.53 -1.84
C SER A 119 -16.23 6.59 -3.01
N THR A 120 -16.20 7.13 -4.22
CA THR A 120 -15.73 6.42 -5.42
C THR A 120 -14.29 5.94 -5.30
N GLY A 121 -13.49 6.55 -4.41
CA GLY A 121 -12.13 6.12 -4.09
C GLY A 121 -12.03 4.74 -3.43
N LEU A 122 -13.16 4.17 -2.95
CA LEU A 122 -13.23 2.80 -2.44
C LEU A 122 -13.63 1.76 -3.50
N ALA A 123 -13.93 2.18 -4.74
CA ALA A 123 -14.15 1.24 -5.82
C ALA A 123 -12.88 0.37 -6.03
N PRO A 124 -13.04 -0.95 -6.30
CA PRO A 124 -11.89 -1.85 -6.43
C PRO A 124 -10.83 -1.36 -7.42
N ALA A 125 -11.25 -0.82 -8.55
CA ALA A 125 -10.34 -0.27 -9.57
C ALA A 125 -9.56 0.95 -9.04
N ALA A 126 -10.22 1.86 -8.30
CA ALA A 126 -9.58 3.05 -7.72
C ALA A 126 -8.56 2.68 -6.63
N LEU A 127 -8.89 1.71 -5.77
CA LEU A 127 -7.96 1.19 -4.77
C LEU A 127 -6.75 0.53 -5.45
N ARG A 128 -7.00 -0.36 -6.44
CA ARG A 128 -5.95 -1.03 -7.20
C ARG A 128 -5.00 -0.03 -7.86
N GLU A 129 -5.53 1.03 -8.45
CA GLU A 129 -4.71 2.09 -9.06
C GLU A 129 -3.71 2.69 -8.06
N GLN A 130 -4.16 3.01 -6.84
CA GLN A 130 -3.28 3.59 -5.82
C GLN A 130 -2.19 2.59 -5.37
N LEU A 131 -2.50 1.31 -5.29
CA LEU A 131 -1.53 0.27 -4.98
C LEU A 131 -0.49 0.15 -6.10
N LEU A 132 -0.92 0.11 -7.37
CA LEU A 132 -0.01 0.04 -8.52
C LEU A 132 0.93 1.26 -8.58
N LEU A 133 0.43 2.47 -8.31
CA LEU A 133 1.27 3.67 -8.21
C LEU A 133 2.36 3.54 -7.13
N GLY A 134 2.03 2.94 -5.99
CA GLY A 134 3.00 2.65 -4.93
C GLY A 134 4.05 1.62 -5.36
N LEU A 135 3.63 0.54 -6.03
CA LEU A 135 4.52 -0.49 -6.56
C LEU A 135 5.47 0.06 -7.64
N GLU A 136 4.95 0.86 -8.58
CA GLU A 136 5.74 1.51 -9.63
C GLU A 136 6.83 2.43 -9.06
N GLN A 137 6.54 3.09 -7.94
CA GLN A 137 7.52 3.93 -7.25
C GLN A 137 8.61 3.09 -6.57
N ALA A 138 8.24 1.95 -5.98
CA ALA A 138 9.11 1.09 -5.17
C ALA A 138 9.86 0.01 -5.97
N VAL A 139 9.61 -0.09 -7.26
CA VAL A 139 10.16 -1.18 -8.11
C VAL A 139 9.75 -2.56 -7.54
N ASP A 140 8.46 -2.75 -7.34
CA ASP A 140 7.86 -3.96 -6.77
C ASP A 140 6.68 -4.41 -7.65
N THR A 141 6.34 -5.69 -7.63
CA THR A 141 5.30 -6.26 -8.49
C THR A 141 4.15 -6.90 -7.72
N VAL A 142 4.34 -7.23 -6.43
CA VAL A 142 3.35 -7.96 -5.64
C VAL A 142 2.25 -7.02 -5.15
N VAL A 143 1.04 -7.20 -5.70
CA VAL A 143 -0.10 -6.33 -5.37
C VAL A 143 -0.61 -6.60 -3.96
N PRO A 144 -0.68 -5.58 -3.10
CA PRO A 144 -1.26 -5.72 -1.76
C PRO A 144 -2.74 -6.09 -1.79
N ARG A 145 -3.20 -6.78 -0.75
CA ARG A 145 -4.62 -7.09 -0.52
C ARG A 145 -5.25 -6.07 0.40
N ILE A 146 -6.50 -5.68 0.11
CA ILE A 146 -7.29 -4.77 0.95
C ILE A 146 -8.56 -5.48 1.39
N GLU A 147 -8.79 -5.51 2.71
CA GLU A 147 -10.03 -5.97 3.32
C GLU A 147 -10.81 -4.75 3.85
N LEU A 148 -12.16 -4.76 3.74
CA LEU A 148 -13.02 -3.66 4.17
C LEU A 148 -13.92 -4.10 5.32
N ALA A 149 -13.75 -3.52 6.51
CA ALA A 149 -14.52 -3.81 7.73
C ALA A 149 -15.42 -2.63 8.10
N ARG A 150 -16.70 -2.69 7.74
CA ARG A 150 -17.65 -1.59 7.94
C ARG A 150 -18.20 -1.46 9.36
N ARG A 151 -17.81 -2.34 10.28
CA ARG A 151 -18.26 -2.34 11.68
C ARG A 151 -17.07 -2.53 12.60
N PHE A 152 -16.88 -1.62 13.54
CA PHE A 152 -15.72 -1.63 14.45
C PHE A 152 -15.66 -2.87 15.34
N ARG A 153 -16.77 -3.18 16.03
CA ARG A 153 -16.79 -4.26 17.01
C ARG A 153 -16.47 -5.63 16.41
N PRO A 154 -17.14 -6.11 15.35
CA PRO A 154 -16.76 -7.36 14.68
C PRO A 154 -15.32 -7.34 14.14
N PHE A 155 -14.88 -6.20 13.63
CA PHE A 155 -13.51 -6.06 13.17
C PHE A 155 -12.50 -6.33 14.30
N VAL A 156 -12.68 -5.72 15.48
CA VAL A 156 -11.73 -5.86 16.59
C VAL A 156 -11.83 -7.24 17.24
N GLU A 157 -13.05 -7.77 17.43
CA GLU A 157 -13.27 -9.01 18.18
C GLU A 157 -12.99 -10.27 17.35
N ASP A 158 -13.28 -10.25 16.01
CA ASP A 158 -13.21 -11.43 15.15
C ASP A 158 -12.09 -11.34 14.10
N GLU A 159 -12.03 -10.20 13.38
CA GLU A 159 -11.15 -10.10 12.21
C GLU A 159 -9.71 -9.73 12.61
N LEU A 160 -9.52 -8.82 13.56
CA LEU A 160 -8.20 -8.34 13.96
C LEU A 160 -7.30 -9.46 14.51
N PRO A 161 -7.76 -10.36 15.42
CA PRO A 161 -6.97 -11.51 15.85
C PRO A 161 -6.59 -12.45 14.71
N ARG A 162 -7.53 -12.68 13.78
CA ARG A 162 -7.28 -13.50 12.57
C ARG A 162 -6.22 -12.86 11.67
N LEU A 163 -6.29 -11.55 11.47
CA LEU A 163 -5.32 -10.79 10.67
C LEU A 163 -3.93 -10.74 11.31
N ALA A 164 -3.88 -10.65 12.63
CA ALA A 164 -2.63 -10.66 13.38
C ALA A 164 -1.93 -12.03 13.30
N ALA A 165 -2.70 -13.15 13.25
CA ALA A 165 -2.16 -14.51 13.17
C ALA A 165 -1.04 -14.79 14.18
N GLY A 166 -1.19 -14.29 15.41
CA GLY A 166 -0.19 -14.39 16.48
C GLY A 166 0.90 -13.32 16.49
N ALA A 167 0.91 -12.42 15.51
CA ALA A 167 1.80 -11.26 15.50
C ALA A 167 1.41 -10.22 16.57
N ALA A 168 2.35 -9.38 16.97
CA ALA A 168 2.07 -8.28 17.88
C ALA A 168 1.06 -7.29 17.28
N ILE A 169 0.03 -6.92 18.06
CA ILE A 169 -0.93 -5.89 17.69
C ILE A 169 -0.48 -4.57 18.31
N LEU A 170 -0.18 -3.58 17.48
CA LEU A 170 0.30 -2.26 17.89
C LEU A 170 -0.75 -1.22 17.51
N VAL A 171 -1.12 -0.35 18.46
CA VAL A 171 -2.09 0.75 18.21
C VAL A 171 -1.36 2.09 18.28
N ALA A 172 -1.35 2.80 17.18
CA ALA A 172 -0.80 4.14 17.13
C ALA A 172 -1.65 5.12 17.94
N HIS A 173 -1.04 5.78 18.91
CA HIS A 173 -1.71 6.76 19.77
C HIS A 173 -0.77 7.95 20.04
N PRO A 174 -1.25 9.21 19.89
CA PRO A 174 -0.46 10.37 20.30
C PRO A 174 -0.31 10.41 21.83
N GLY A 175 0.83 10.90 22.30
CA GLY A 175 1.05 11.09 23.74
C GLY A 175 2.32 10.41 24.26
N PRO A 176 2.49 10.36 25.59
CA PRO A 176 3.68 9.81 26.23
C PRO A 176 3.63 8.27 26.27
N VAL A 177 3.64 7.65 25.13
CA VAL A 177 3.70 6.19 24.98
C VAL A 177 5.02 5.77 24.32
N ALA A 178 5.43 4.52 24.54
CA ALA A 178 6.66 3.98 23.98
C ALA A 178 6.66 4.07 22.44
N PRO A 179 7.81 4.30 21.80
CA PRO A 179 7.92 4.18 20.37
C PRO A 179 7.69 2.74 19.91
N PRO A 180 7.23 2.52 18.66
CA PRO A 180 7.13 1.17 18.12
C PRO A 180 8.51 0.49 18.13
N PRO A 181 8.57 -0.81 18.48
CA PRO A 181 9.82 -1.56 18.43
C PRO A 181 10.25 -1.80 16.99
N ALA A 182 11.55 -1.91 16.73
CA ALA A 182 12.02 -2.49 15.49
C ALA A 182 11.64 -3.97 15.43
N LEU A 183 11.11 -4.43 14.31
CA LEU A 183 10.55 -5.79 14.22
C LEU A 183 11.61 -6.89 14.11
N ALA A 184 12.81 -6.57 13.64
CA ALA A 184 13.87 -7.55 13.43
C ALA A 184 13.36 -8.87 12.80
N SER A 185 12.59 -8.74 11.73
CA SER A 185 11.92 -9.84 10.99
C SER A 185 10.66 -10.43 11.65
N ARG A 186 10.21 -9.93 12.81
CA ARG A 186 8.94 -10.36 13.39
C ARG A 186 7.76 -9.68 12.69
N ALA A 187 6.63 -10.37 12.60
CA ALA A 187 5.42 -9.78 12.05
C ALA A 187 4.71 -8.89 13.09
N ALA A 188 4.06 -7.83 12.62
CA ALA A 188 3.20 -6.99 13.43
C ALA A 188 1.92 -6.61 12.67
N LEU A 189 0.85 -6.32 13.42
CA LEU A 189 -0.34 -5.65 12.94
C LEU A 189 -0.37 -4.24 13.53
N LEU A 190 -0.29 -3.23 12.68
CA LEU A 190 -0.32 -1.82 13.07
C LEU A 190 -1.72 -1.25 12.86
N VAL A 191 -2.36 -0.83 13.95
CA VAL A 191 -3.66 -0.14 13.95
C VAL A 191 -3.44 1.36 13.99
N VAL A 192 -4.01 2.09 13.04
CA VAL A 192 -3.95 3.55 12.97
C VAL A 192 -5.36 4.12 12.93
N GLY A 193 -5.68 5.05 13.83
CA GLY A 193 -6.96 5.75 13.89
C GLY A 193 -7.17 6.76 12.75
N PRO A 194 -8.39 7.31 12.62
CA PRO A 194 -8.69 8.38 11.67
C PRO A 194 -8.11 9.72 12.15
N GLU A 195 -8.32 10.79 11.38
CA GLU A 195 -7.86 12.15 11.73
C GLU A 195 -8.32 12.61 13.13
N GLY A 196 -9.51 12.23 13.54
CA GLY A 196 -10.06 12.52 14.87
C GLY A 196 -9.54 11.60 15.98
N GLY A 197 -8.72 10.60 15.67
CA GLY A 197 -8.23 9.58 16.60
C GLY A 197 -9.29 8.55 16.97
N LEU A 198 -8.89 7.55 17.74
CA LEU A 198 -9.77 6.53 18.33
C LEU A 198 -10.35 7.07 19.66
N GLN A 199 -11.57 6.66 20.00
CA GLN A 199 -12.20 6.97 21.29
C GLN A 199 -11.71 6.02 22.39
N ASP A 200 -11.86 6.40 23.65
CA ASP A 200 -11.38 5.61 24.80
C ASP A 200 -11.97 4.19 24.81
N HIS A 201 -13.27 4.06 24.59
CA HIS A 201 -13.93 2.75 24.51
C HIS A 201 -13.43 1.87 23.32
N GLU A 202 -12.96 2.49 22.22
CA GLU A 202 -12.35 1.78 21.11
C GLU A 202 -10.94 1.30 21.47
N LEU A 203 -10.18 2.14 22.17
CA LEU A 203 -8.85 1.78 22.70
C LEU A 203 -8.95 0.67 23.76
N GLU A 204 -9.97 0.69 24.63
CA GLU A 204 -10.23 -0.37 25.58
C GLU A 204 -10.52 -1.71 24.89
N ARG A 205 -11.36 -1.72 23.85
CA ARG A 205 -11.63 -2.94 23.06
C ARG A 205 -10.39 -3.48 22.35
N LEU A 206 -9.57 -2.60 21.79
CA LEU A 206 -8.30 -3.00 21.20
C LEU A 206 -7.35 -3.58 22.24
N ALA A 207 -7.28 -2.99 23.44
CA ALA A 207 -6.48 -3.52 24.56
C ALA A 207 -6.98 -4.90 25.00
N ALA A 208 -8.29 -5.14 25.01
CA ALA A 208 -8.89 -6.43 25.38
C ALA A 208 -8.46 -7.59 24.44
N VAL A 209 -8.10 -7.29 23.19
CA VAL A 209 -7.54 -8.28 22.24
C VAL A 209 -6.00 -8.26 22.21
N GLY A 210 -5.36 -7.66 23.20
CA GLY A 210 -3.89 -7.67 23.36
C GLY A 210 -3.14 -6.57 22.61
N ALA A 211 -3.83 -5.56 22.12
CA ALA A 211 -3.16 -4.46 21.41
C ALA A 211 -2.38 -3.56 22.38
N GLN A 212 -1.14 -3.24 22.00
CA GLN A 212 -0.25 -2.38 22.76
C GLN A 212 -0.19 -0.99 22.12
N ARG A 213 -0.27 0.07 22.95
CA ARG A 213 -0.16 1.44 22.45
C ARG A 213 1.30 1.78 22.13
N VAL A 214 1.50 2.39 20.96
CA VAL A 214 2.80 2.90 20.52
C VAL A 214 2.64 4.32 19.98
N GLY A 215 3.70 5.13 20.04
CA GLY A 215 3.62 6.51 19.61
C GLY A 215 4.93 7.07 19.05
N LEU A 216 4.84 8.24 18.44
CA LEU A 216 5.96 8.97 17.85
C LEU A 216 6.31 10.25 18.62
N GLY A 217 5.92 10.30 19.90
CA GLY A 217 6.14 11.47 20.75
C GLY A 217 4.91 12.38 20.83
N PRO A 218 5.08 13.63 21.39
CA PRO A 218 3.95 14.46 21.81
C PRO A 218 3.24 15.20 20.66
N ARG A 219 3.80 15.18 19.44
CA ARG A 219 3.23 15.93 18.32
C ARG A 219 2.13 15.14 17.62
N VAL A 220 1.00 15.81 17.34
CA VAL A 220 -0.05 15.25 16.51
C VAL A 220 0.40 15.31 15.05
N LEU A 221 0.36 14.17 14.38
CA LEU A 221 0.73 14.03 12.98
C LEU A 221 -0.52 13.79 12.12
N ARG A 222 -0.46 14.16 10.85
CA ARG A 222 -1.45 13.71 9.87
C ARG A 222 -1.37 12.20 9.70
N VAL A 223 -2.49 11.56 9.38
CA VAL A 223 -2.57 10.09 9.25
C VAL A 223 -1.50 9.55 8.29
N GLU A 224 -1.37 10.14 7.10
CA GLU A 224 -0.37 9.73 6.12
C GLU A 224 1.06 9.87 6.63
N THR A 225 1.35 10.92 7.39
CA THR A 225 2.68 11.13 8.00
C THR A 225 2.94 10.13 9.12
N ALA A 226 1.95 9.89 9.98
CA ALA A 226 2.05 8.94 11.08
C ALA A 226 2.29 7.51 10.55
N VAL A 227 1.55 7.09 9.52
CA VAL A 227 1.72 5.78 8.91
C VAL A 227 3.14 5.57 8.39
N VAL A 228 3.67 6.50 7.61
CA VAL A 228 5.03 6.40 7.06
C VAL A 228 6.08 6.32 8.18
N ALA A 229 5.98 7.22 9.17
CA ALA A 229 6.93 7.25 10.28
C ALA A 229 6.88 5.97 11.14
N LEU A 230 5.67 5.44 11.41
CA LEU A 230 5.50 4.19 12.15
C LEU A 230 6.04 2.98 11.37
N LEU A 231 5.73 2.87 10.08
CA LEU A 231 6.23 1.79 9.23
C LEU A 231 7.75 1.81 9.12
N ALA A 232 8.35 3.00 8.94
CA ALA A 232 9.81 3.14 8.90
C ALA A 232 10.48 2.71 10.22
N ARG A 233 9.88 3.05 11.37
CA ARG A 233 10.35 2.60 12.69
C ARG A 233 10.24 1.10 12.90
N LEU A 234 9.18 0.48 12.35
CA LEU A 234 8.98 -0.96 12.42
C LEU A 234 9.94 -1.72 11.49
N ALA A 235 10.33 -1.13 10.37
CA ALA A 235 11.26 -1.73 9.42
C ALA A 235 12.70 -1.85 9.97
N GLY A 236 13.12 -1.00 10.90
CA GLY A 236 14.43 -1.02 11.57
C GLY A 236 15.16 0.29 11.42
#